data_cc560bd77de0d9ba41b5f622e1afd8cc
#
_entry.id   cc560bd77de0d9ba41b5f622e1afd8cc
#
_cell.length_a   1.000
_cell.length_b   1.000
_cell.length_c   1.000
_cell.angle_alpha   90.00
_cell.angle_beta   90.00
_cell.angle_gamma   90.00
#
_symmetry.space_group_name_H-M   'P 1'
#
loop_
_entity.id
_entity.type
_entity.pdbx_description
1 polymer ?
#
loop_
_entity_poly.entity_id
_entity_poly.type
_entity_poly.pdbx_seq_one_letter_code
_entity_poly.pdbx_strand_id
1 'polypeptide(L)'
;MARITGVDDGKEEMVLDLRVKPSMRKGWNGNFEAGYGNDDHYRAKGMANRFKNKMNLSINGTANDNGINSNQRIGANYSQNTQKLKYGGSIEVRENKRDSWSKRHTESFLSDNTSQFSLQNNQSDGKTSAISANFRFEWKLDSLTTIMYRPTFNFSKGNSNSGNFSETLNNESTPINRKEATNHQTNDRFSTNGSLQLNRKLNSKGRNIALRLYYDLDDGNSDRYSLSNTYY
;
A
#
# COMPACT_ATOMS: atom_id res chain seq x y z
N MET A 1 -10.82 7.44 -23.40
CA MET A 1 -12.06 6.60 -23.23
C MET A 1 -12.61 6.13 -24.56
N ALA A 2 -12.68 6.95 -25.58
CA ALA A 2 -13.20 6.62 -26.92
C ALA A 2 -12.60 5.36 -27.57
N ARG A 3 -11.34 5.06 -27.34
CA ARG A 3 -10.65 3.86 -27.86
C ARG A 3 -11.22 2.53 -27.33
N ILE A 4 -11.85 2.54 -26.19
CA ILE A 4 -12.35 1.33 -25.49
C ILE A 4 -13.86 1.20 -25.66
N THR A 5 -14.59 2.30 -25.57
CA THR A 5 -16.05 2.33 -25.66
C THR A 5 -16.55 2.60 -27.06
N GLY A 6 -15.71 3.15 -27.93
CA GLY A 6 -16.11 3.58 -29.30
C GLY A 6 -16.99 4.83 -29.32
N VAL A 7 -17.19 5.47 -28.15
CA VAL A 7 -17.96 6.72 -28.05
C VAL A 7 -16.94 7.85 -27.89
N ASP A 8 -17.03 8.82 -28.81
CA ASP A 8 -16.26 10.07 -28.70
C ASP A 8 -17.00 10.98 -27.73
N ASP A 9 -16.30 11.38 -26.67
CA ASP A 9 -16.83 12.28 -25.64
C ASP A 9 -16.57 13.76 -25.97
N GLY A 10 -16.07 14.05 -27.17
CA GLY A 10 -15.81 15.40 -27.64
C GLY A 10 -14.67 16.15 -26.93
N LYS A 11 -13.89 15.46 -26.10
CA LYS A 11 -12.72 16.04 -25.46
C LYS A 11 -11.48 15.77 -26.30
N GLU A 12 -10.95 16.80 -26.91
CA GLU A 12 -9.64 16.75 -27.56
C GLU A 12 -8.54 16.79 -26.49
N GLU A 13 -7.91 15.65 -26.23
CA GLU A 13 -6.69 15.59 -25.46
C GLU A 13 -5.48 15.63 -26.39
N MET A 14 -4.60 16.62 -26.19
CA MET A 14 -3.31 16.67 -26.89
C MET A 14 -2.44 15.50 -26.38
N VAL A 15 -2.31 14.45 -27.19
CA VAL A 15 -1.50 13.29 -26.87
C VAL A 15 -0.16 13.38 -27.60
N LEU A 16 0.93 13.55 -26.87
CA LEU A 16 2.28 13.45 -27.43
C LEU A 16 2.64 11.97 -27.65
N ASP A 17 2.64 11.50 -28.90
CA ASP A 17 3.06 10.14 -29.28
C ASP A 17 4.60 10.08 -29.42
N LEU A 18 5.28 9.82 -28.31
CA LEU A 18 6.74 9.63 -28.29
C LEU A 18 7.08 8.20 -28.75
N ARG A 19 7.67 8.08 -29.95
CA ARG A 19 8.15 6.80 -30.49
C ARG A 19 9.64 6.64 -30.29
N VAL A 20 10.01 5.62 -29.52
CA VAL A 20 11.43 5.24 -29.36
C VAL A 20 11.98 4.70 -30.68
N LYS A 21 13.17 5.17 -31.08
CA LYS A 21 13.88 4.69 -32.28
C LYS A 21 14.05 3.15 -32.24
N PRO A 22 13.93 2.44 -33.38
CA PRO A 22 14.03 0.98 -33.42
C PRO A 22 15.29 0.39 -32.76
N SER A 23 16.42 1.07 -32.86
CA SER A 23 17.69 0.68 -32.26
C SER A 23 17.69 0.76 -30.72
N MET A 24 16.81 1.60 -30.14
CA MET A 24 16.69 1.78 -28.68
C MET A 24 15.57 0.95 -28.05
N ARG A 25 14.93 0.07 -28.81
CA ARG A 25 13.83 -0.79 -28.32
C ARG A 25 14.30 -2.00 -27.52
N LYS A 26 15.61 -2.18 -27.35
CA LYS A 26 16.22 -3.24 -26.54
C LYS A 26 17.29 -2.62 -25.68
N GLY A 27 17.21 -2.84 -24.38
CA GLY A 27 18.19 -2.30 -23.47
C GLY A 27 17.86 -2.57 -22.02
N TRP A 28 18.84 -2.22 -21.20
CA TRP A 28 18.72 -2.15 -19.76
C TRP A 28 18.96 -0.72 -19.32
N ASN A 29 18.24 -0.27 -18.33
CA ASN A 29 18.58 0.92 -17.56
C ASN A 29 18.30 0.65 -16.08
N GLY A 30 18.97 1.35 -15.22
CA GLY A 30 18.77 1.23 -13.79
C GLY A 30 19.52 2.31 -13.05
N ASN A 31 19.16 2.46 -11.80
CA ASN A 31 19.87 3.29 -10.85
C ASN A 31 19.88 2.60 -9.49
N PHE A 32 20.88 2.92 -8.70
CA PHE A 32 21.01 2.48 -7.32
C PHE A 32 21.50 3.65 -6.48
N GLU A 33 20.92 3.82 -5.31
CA GLU A 33 21.23 4.83 -4.34
C GLU A 33 21.31 4.16 -2.96
N ALA A 34 22.34 4.43 -2.19
CA ALA A 34 22.47 3.97 -0.82
C ALA A 34 23.06 5.06 0.05
N GLY A 35 22.61 5.14 1.27
CA GLY A 35 23.11 6.03 2.30
C GLY A 35 23.08 5.34 3.67
N TYR A 36 24.05 5.65 4.49
CA TYR A 36 24.15 5.21 5.87
C TYR A 36 24.37 6.44 6.75
N GLY A 37 23.68 6.50 7.88
CA GLY A 37 23.75 7.59 8.84
C GLY A 37 24.17 7.10 10.23
N ASN A 38 24.13 8.00 11.20
CA ASN A 38 24.38 7.67 12.61
C ASN A 38 23.22 6.82 13.15
N ASP A 39 23.45 6.11 14.26
CA ASP A 39 22.45 5.33 14.99
C ASP A 39 21.77 4.24 14.11
N ASP A 40 22.58 3.58 13.26
CA ASP A 40 22.15 2.50 12.36
C ASP A 40 21.07 2.90 11.34
N HIS A 41 20.89 4.20 11.11
CA HIS A 41 20.01 4.69 10.07
C HIS A 41 20.56 4.33 8.69
N TYR A 42 19.74 3.75 7.84
CA TYR A 42 20.13 3.45 6.47
C TYR A 42 19.01 3.72 5.48
N ARG A 43 19.42 3.95 4.25
CA ARG A 43 18.52 4.03 3.11
C ARG A 43 19.17 3.39 1.90
N ALA A 44 18.44 2.50 1.26
CA ALA A 44 18.82 1.94 -0.02
C ALA A 44 17.62 1.97 -0.97
N LYS A 45 17.88 2.32 -2.22
CA LYS A 45 16.87 2.35 -3.27
C LYS A 45 17.50 1.90 -4.56
N GLY A 46 16.82 1.04 -5.29
CA GLY A 46 17.31 0.59 -6.58
C GLY A 46 16.17 0.27 -7.53
N MET A 47 16.45 0.46 -8.81
CA MET A 47 15.58 -0.05 -9.87
C MET A 47 16.40 -0.51 -11.07
N ALA A 48 15.87 -1.53 -11.74
CA ALA A 48 16.38 -2.01 -13.02
C ALA A 48 15.22 -2.25 -13.98
N ASN A 49 15.37 -1.79 -15.20
CA ASN A 49 14.37 -1.97 -16.26
C ASN A 49 15.00 -2.66 -17.44
N ARG A 50 14.28 -3.60 -18.01
CA ARG A 50 14.61 -4.26 -19.26
C ARG A 50 13.54 -4.03 -20.28
N PHE A 51 13.92 -3.47 -21.42
CA PHE A 51 13.07 -3.30 -22.57
C PHE A 51 13.50 -4.26 -23.67
N LYS A 52 12.55 -4.99 -24.24
CA LYS A 52 12.81 -5.84 -25.40
C LYS A 52 11.59 -5.82 -26.33
N ASN A 53 11.66 -5.04 -27.41
CA ASN A 53 10.57 -4.83 -28.35
C ASN A 53 9.29 -4.31 -27.66
N LYS A 54 8.31 -5.19 -27.47
CA LYS A 54 7.01 -4.89 -26.85
C LYS A 54 6.89 -5.41 -25.42
N MET A 55 7.98 -5.89 -24.85
CA MET A 55 8.12 -6.36 -23.48
C MET A 55 8.81 -5.30 -22.63
N ASN A 56 8.30 -5.08 -21.45
CA ASN A 56 8.94 -4.30 -20.40
C ASN A 56 8.92 -5.11 -19.11
N LEU A 57 10.08 -5.25 -18.47
CA LEU A 57 10.26 -5.81 -17.14
C LEU A 57 10.95 -4.75 -16.29
N SER A 58 10.39 -4.45 -15.14
CA SER A 58 10.94 -3.52 -14.16
C SER A 58 11.00 -4.20 -12.80
N ILE A 59 12.13 -4.08 -12.12
CA ILE A 59 12.31 -4.52 -10.74
C ILE A 59 12.74 -3.29 -9.96
N ASN A 60 12.13 -3.07 -8.81
CA ASN A 60 12.47 -1.97 -7.93
C ASN A 60 12.47 -2.43 -6.48
N GLY A 61 13.31 -1.83 -5.67
CA GLY A 61 13.39 -2.10 -4.26
C GLY A 61 13.74 -0.84 -3.47
N THR A 62 13.24 -0.76 -2.26
CA THR A 62 13.59 0.25 -1.27
C THR A 62 13.75 -0.41 0.09
N ALA A 63 14.73 0.01 0.84
CA ALA A 63 14.89 -0.35 2.25
C ALA A 63 15.37 0.88 2.99
N ASN A 64 14.72 1.22 4.07
CA ASN A 64 15.12 2.33 4.95
C ASN A 64 14.79 2.02 6.40
N ASP A 65 15.63 2.51 7.27
CA ASP A 65 15.43 2.50 8.71
C ASP A 65 15.87 3.86 9.28
N ASN A 66 15.06 4.43 10.16
CA ASN A 66 15.34 5.69 10.83
C ASN A 66 15.24 5.57 12.36
N GLY A 67 15.43 4.34 12.89
CA GLY A 67 15.36 4.04 14.32
C GLY A 67 13.94 3.93 14.89
N ILE A 68 12.94 4.54 14.23
CA ILE A 68 11.53 4.50 14.63
C ILE A 68 10.71 3.69 13.61
N ASN A 69 11.02 3.86 12.36
CA ASN A 69 10.34 3.18 11.26
C ASN A 69 11.35 2.48 10.38
N SER A 70 11.09 1.20 10.13
CA SER A 70 11.78 0.41 9.11
C SER A 70 10.80 0.05 8.03
N ASN A 71 11.17 0.32 6.79
CA ASN A 71 10.36 0.05 5.62
C ASN A 71 11.20 -0.69 4.59
N GLN A 72 10.74 -1.86 4.19
CA GLN A 72 11.35 -2.66 3.15
C GLN A 72 10.30 -3.00 2.10
N ARG A 73 10.66 -2.79 0.85
CA ARG A 73 9.76 -3.03 -0.28
C ARG A 73 10.55 -3.54 -1.46
N ILE A 74 10.03 -4.56 -2.10
CA ILE A 74 10.51 -5.05 -3.39
C ILE A 74 9.32 -5.24 -4.32
N GLY A 75 9.45 -4.78 -5.54
CA GLY A 75 8.41 -4.89 -6.55
C GLY A 75 8.96 -5.29 -7.90
N ALA A 76 8.14 -6.00 -8.65
CA ALA A 76 8.38 -6.34 -10.04
C ALA A 76 7.16 -5.99 -10.88
N ASN A 77 7.40 -5.40 -12.04
CA ASN A 77 6.38 -5.08 -13.03
C ASN A 77 6.75 -5.73 -14.34
N TYR A 78 5.79 -6.35 -14.98
CA TYR A 78 5.96 -6.95 -16.29
C TYR A 78 4.82 -6.50 -17.21
N SER A 79 5.14 -6.20 -18.44
CA SER A 79 4.13 -5.96 -19.47
C SER A 79 4.59 -6.43 -20.84
N GLN A 80 3.66 -6.99 -21.58
CA GLN A 80 3.86 -7.37 -22.97
C GLN A 80 2.66 -7.00 -23.84
N ASN A 81 2.95 -6.41 -24.99
CA ASN A 81 1.95 -5.97 -25.94
C ASN A 81 2.14 -6.71 -27.26
N THR A 82 1.21 -7.60 -27.58
CA THR A 82 1.11 -8.21 -28.92
C THR A 82 -0.08 -7.61 -29.67
N GLN A 83 -0.27 -7.97 -30.91
CA GLN A 83 -1.41 -7.48 -31.69
C GLN A 83 -2.76 -7.96 -31.13
N LYS A 84 -2.83 -9.21 -30.67
CA LYS A 84 -4.05 -9.85 -30.17
C LYS A 84 -4.17 -9.83 -28.66
N LEU A 85 -3.03 -9.88 -27.94
CA LEU A 85 -3.02 -10.01 -26.50
C LEU A 85 -2.06 -8.97 -25.89
N LYS A 86 -2.57 -8.17 -24.97
CA LYS A 86 -1.76 -7.33 -24.09
C LYS A 86 -1.97 -7.81 -22.68
N TYR A 87 -0.88 -8.10 -22.00
CA TYR A 87 -0.95 -8.53 -20.62
C TYR A 87 0.21 -7.94 -19.83
N GLY A 88 -0.01 -7.82 -18.57
CA GLY A 88 0.99 -7.32 -17.65
C GLY A 88 0.47 -7.36 -16.23
N GLY A 89 1.35 -7.06 -15.31
CA GLY A 89 1.02 -6.99 -13.91
C GLY A 89 2.18 -6.51 -13.08
N SER A 90 1.90 -6.32 -11.82
CA SER A 90 2.88 -5.98 -10.79
C SER A 90 2.68 -6.88 -9.59
N ILE A 91 3.78 -7.26 -8.97
CA ILE A 91 3.80 -7.90 -7.66
C ILE A 91 4.69 -7.05 -6.77
N GLU A 92 4.24 -6.82 -5.56
CA GLU A 92 4.96 -6.06 -4.55
C GLU A 92 4.89 -6.79 -3.23
N VAL A 93 6.05 -6.94 -2.59
CA VAL A 93 6.18 -7.40 -1.21
C VAL A 93 6.71 -6.25 -0.38
N ARG A 94 6.09 -5.99 0.75
CA ARG A 94 6.50 -4.94 1.68
C ARG A 94 6.47 -5.42 3.11
N GLU A 95 7.40 -4.93 3.90
CA GLU A 95 7.44 -5.06 5.34
C GLU A 95 7.64 -3.68 5.97
N ASN A 96 6.79 -3.34 6.91
CA ASN A 96 6.87 -2.11 7.68
C ASN A 96 6.98 -2.49 9.15
N LYS A 97 7.95 -1.91 9.86
CA LYS A 97 8.04 -1.95 11.32
C LYS A 97 7.97 -0.52 11.83
N ARG A 98 7.33 -0.36 12.94
CA ARG A 98 7.24 0.93 13.62
C ARG A 98 7.35 0.73 15.11
N ASP A 99 8.29 1.46 15.71
CA ASP A 99 8.44 1.58 17.15
C ASP A 99 8.15 3.02 17.53
N SER A 100 7.33 3.21 18.54
CA SER A 100 7.03 4.55 19.03
C SER A 100 6.90 4.57 20.53
N TRP A 101 7.36 5.64 21.11
CA TRP A 101 7.17 5.93 22.53
C TRP A 101 6.81 7.40 22.71
N SER A 102 6.01 7.69 23.71
CA SER A 102 5.69 9.06 24.09
C SER A 102 5.56 9.18 25.60
N LYS A 103 6.03 10.30 26.12
CA LYS A 103 5.79 10.72 27.50
C LYS A 103 5.03 12.03 27.48
N ARG A 104 4.00 12.12 28.27
CA ARG A 104 3.21 13.34 28.42
C ARG A 104 3.08 13.62 29.90
N HIS A 105 3.31 14.88 30.24
CA HIS A 105 3.03 15.44 31.54
C HIS A 105 2.01 16.56 31.35
N THR A 106 0.92 16.51 32.10
CA THR A 106 -0.16 17.48 32.02
C THR A 106 -0.45 17.98 33.44
N GLU A 107 -0.49 19.29 33.62
CA GLU A 107 -0.99 19.94 34.80
C GLU A 107 -2.39 20.48 34.53
N SER A 108 -3.31 20.20 35.40
CA SER A 108 -4.70 20.69 35.35
C SER A 108 -4.98 21.52 36.57
N PHE A 109 -5.32 22.80 36.35
CA PHE A 109 -5.71 23.73 37.42
C PHE A 109 -7.18 23.51 37.78
N LEU A 110 -7.43 23.25 39.05
CA LEU A 110 -8.79 23.04 39.56
C LEU A 110 -9.35 24.37 40.13
N SER A 111 -10.67 24.40 40.31
CA SER A 111 -11.40 25.59 40.75
C SER A 111 -11.13 26.06 42.19
N ASP A 112 -10.48 25.22 42.99
CA ASP A 112 -10.11 25.45 44.37
C ASP A 112 -8.63 25.88 44.56
N ASN A 113 -7.98 26.38 43.49
CA ASN A 113 -6.58 26.74 43.44
C ASN A 113 -5.61 25.57 43.73
N THR A 114 -6.05 24.34 43.51
CA THR A 114 -5.20 23.14 43.51
C THR A 114 -4.86 22.70 42.10
N SER A 115 -3.77 21.96 41.96
CA SER A 115 -3.37 21.36 40.69
C SER A 115 -3.44 19.84 40.76
N GLN A 116 -3.75 19.23 39.64
CA GLN A 116 -3.66 17.81 39.44
C GLN A 116 -2.68 17.52 38.30
N PHE A 117 -1.78 16.58 38.54
CA PHE A 117 -0.75 16.20 37.57
C PHE A 117 -1.07 14.85 36.98
N SER A 118 -1.00 14.72 35.66
CA SER A 118 -1.15 13.46 34.94
C SER A 118 0.12 13.13 34.18
N LEU A 119 0.69 11.97 34.49
CA LEU A 119 1.83 11.37 33.81
C LEU A 119 1.34 10.26 32.91
N GLN A 120 1.73 10.29 31.64
CA GLN A 120 1.37 9.24 30.68
C GLN A 120 2.62 8.79 29.93
N ASN A 121 2.86 7.48 29.90
CA ASN A 121 3.88 6.85 29.09
C ASN A 121 3.20 5.86 28.16
N ASN A 122 3.40 6.03 26.86
CA ASN A 122 2.91 5.10 25.85
C ASN A 122 4.10 4.53 25.10
N GLN A 123 4.09 3.24 24.89
CA GLN A 123 5.02 2.53 24.03
C GLN A 123 4.22 1.63 23.09
N SER A 124 4.57 1.62 21.85
CA SER A 124 4.00 0.66 20.90
C SER A 124 5.02 0.23 19.87
N ASP A 125 4.99 -1.03 19.55
CA ASP A 125 5.70 -1.63 18.44
C ASP A 125 4.72 -2.35 17.52
N GLY A 126 5.03 -2.36 16.24
CA GLY A 126 4.18 -3.00 15.25
C GLY A 126 4.96 -3.43 14.02
N LYS A 127 4.54 -4.54 13.46
CA LYS A 127 5.06 -5.07 12.21
C LYS A 127 3.91 -5.42 11.28
N THR A 128 4.01 -4.99 10.03
CA THR A 128 3.06 -5.36 8.98
C THR A 128 3.83 -5.86 7.76
N SER A 129 3.50 -7.06 7.31
CA SER A 129 3.98 -7.63 6.05
C SER A 129 2.81 -7.74 5.09
N ALA A 130 3.02 -7.37 3.82
CA ALA A 130 1.97 -7.43 2.82
C ALA A 130 2.52 -7.83 1.45
N ILE A 131 1.69 -8.54 0.71
CA ILE A 131 1.90 -8.89 -0.70
C ILE A 131 0.73 -8.33 -1.48
N SER A 132 1.01 -7.59 -2.53
CA SER A 132 0.02 -7.06 -3.46
C SER A 132 0.34 -7.50 -4.86
N ALA A 133 -0.65 -7.98 -5.61
CA ALA A 133 -0.49 -8.36 -7.00
C ALA A 133 -1.64 -7.78 -7.84
N ASN A 134 -1.28 -7.12 -8.92
CA ASN A 134 -2.23 -6.52 -9.86
C ASN A 134 -1.95 -7.04 -11.25
N PHE A 135 -2.96 -7.48 -11.96
CA PHE A 135 -2.81 -7.96 -13.32
C PHE A 135 -3.77 -7.22 -14.27
N ARG A 136 -3.39 -7.19 -15.52
CA ARG A 136 -4.20 -6.66 -16.61
C ARG A 136 -4.05 -7.54 -17.81
N PHE A 137 -5.17 -8.01 -18.34
CA PHE A 137 -5.28 -8.75 -19.57
C PHE A 137 -6.22 -8.00 -20.50
N GLU A 138 -5.80 -7.78 -21.74
CA GLU A 138 -6.62 -7.23 -22.82
C GLU A 138 -6.47 -8.18 -24.01
N TRP A 139 -7.51 -8.91 -24.31
CA TRP A 139 -7.52 -9.90 -25.38
C TRP A 139 -8.50 -9.48 -26.47
N LYS A 140 -7.98 -9.29 -27.68
CA LYS A 140 -8.75 -9.10 -28.88
C LYS A 140 -9.04 -10.47 -29.48
N LEU A 141 -10.24 -11.00 -29.24
CA LEU A 141 -10.70 -12.27 -29.80
C LEU A 141 -10.74 -12.19 -31.32
N ASP A 142 -11.33 -11.12 -31.83
CA ASP A 142 -11.44 -10.79 -33.27
C ASP A 142 -11.35 -9.26 -33.45
N SER A 143 -11.63 -8.77 -34.67
CA SER A 143 -11.61 -7.34 -34.98
C SER A 143 -12.71 -6.53 -34.26
N LEU A 144 -13.75 -7.20 -33.79
CA LEU A 144 -14.95 -6.59 -33.21
C LEU A 144 -15.04 -6.80 -31.69
N THR A 145 -14.41 -7.83 -31.17
CA THR A 145 -14.58 -8.27 -29.76
C THR A 145 -13.29 -8.13 -28.98
N THR A 146 -13.37 -7.43 -27.84
CA THR A 146 -12.27 -7.27 -26.89
C THR A 146 -12.73 -7.63 -25.50
N ILE A 147 -11.95 -8.47 -24.81
CA ILE A 147 -12.13 -8.82 -23.41
C ILE A 147 -11.01 -8.15 -22.61
N MET A 148 -11.36 -7.54 -21.48
CA MET A 148 -10.41 -7.01 -20.52
C MET A 148 -10.71 -7.59 -19.14
N TYR A 149 -9.65 -8.07 -18.47
CA TYR A 149 -9.73 -8.57 -17.11
C TYR A 149 -8.64 -7.91 -16.26
N ARG A 150 -9.01 -7.40 -15.10
CA ARG A 150 -8.11 -6.67 -14.20
C ARG A 150 -8.32 -7.12 -12.76
N PRO A 151 -7.71 -8.23 -12.35
CA PRO A 151 -7.74 -8.68 -10.95
C PRO A 151 -6.67 -7.97 -10.13
N THR A 152 -7.00 -7.77 -8.85
CA THR A 152 -6.10 -7.31 -7.79
C THR A 152 -6.19 -8.30 -6.63
N PHE A 153 -5.07 -8.65 -6.06
CA PHE A 153 -4.96 -9.52 -4.90
C PHE A 153 -4.10 -8.82 -3.84
N ASN A 154 -4.56 -8.82 -2.61
CA ASN A 154 -3.81 -8.31 -1.48
C ASN A 154 -3.86 -9.33 -0.35
N PHE A 155 -2.71 -9.59 0.23
CA PHE A 155 -2.56 -10.36 1.45
C PHE A 155 -1.75 -9.53 2.42
N SER A 156 -2.19 -9.42 3.66
CA SER A 156 -1.46 -8.72 4.71
C SER A 156 -1.55 -9.47 6.03
N LYS A 157 -0.44 -9.41 6.78
CA LYS A 157 -0.34 -9.92 8.13
C LYS A 157 0.31 -8.86 9.00
N GLY A 158 -0.32 -8.57 10.14
CA GLY A 158 0.16 -7.59 11.08
C GLY A 158 0.15 -8.10 12.50
N ASN A 159 1.09 -7.62 13.30
CA ASN A 159 1.06 -7.72 14.75
C ASN A 159 1.44 -6.38 15.35
N SER A 160 0.85 -6.07 16.47
CA SER A 160 1.20 -4.87 17.24
C SER A 160 1.07 -5.14 18.73
N ASN A 161 1.99 -4.55 19.48
CA ASN A 161 1.96 -4.51 20.94
C ASN A 161 1.88 -3.05 21.37
N SER A 162 1.14 -2.78 22.43
CA SER A 162 1.17 -1.46 23.04
C SER A 162 1.07 -1.56 24.55
N GLY A 163 1.88 -0.76 25.23
CA GLY A 163 1.85 -0.54 26.67
C GLY A 163 1.47 0.91 26.96
N ASN A 164 0.54 1.09 27.86
CA ASN A 164 0.15 2.40 28.37
C ASN A 164 0.30 2.39 29.90
N PHE A 165 1.01 3.38 30.42
CA PHE A 165 1.08 3.71 31.83
C PHE A 165 0.52 5.10 32.01
N SER A 166 -0.40 5.27 32.95
CA SER A 166 -0.87 6.58 33.37
C SER A 166 -0.98 6.66 34.89
N GLU A 167 -0.53 7.77 35.43
CA GLU A 167 -0.60 8.06 36.85
C GLU A 167 -1.10 9.47 37.06
N THR A 168 -2.01 9.63 38.00
CA THR A 168 -2.56 10.93 38.43
C THR A 168 -2.11 11.22 39.82
N LEU A 169 -1.54 12.38 40.01
CA LEU A 169 -1.02 12.87 41.30
C LEU A 169 -1.84 14.09 41.75
N ASN A 170 -1.99 14.24 43.07
CA ASN A 170 -2.55 15.45 43.63
C ASN A 170 -1.48 16.59 43.73
N ASN A 171 -1.87 17.73 44.30
CA ASN A 171 -0.99 18.87 44.46
C ASN A 171 0.25 18.62 45.32
N GLU A 172 0.20 17.60 46.20
CA GLU A 172 1.31 17.17 47.07
C GLU A 172 2.15 16.05 46.42
N SER A 173 1.98 15.81 45.14
CA SER A 173 2.62 14.73 44.35
C SER A 173 2.32 13.32 44.89
N THR A 174 1.19 13.15 45.60
CA THR A 174 0.72 11.83 46.05
C THR A 174 -0.13 11.20 44.96
N PRO A 175 0.09 9.92 44.62
CA PRO A 175 -0.72 9.22 43.64
C PRO A 175 -2.18 9.13 44.08
N ILE A 176 -3.09 9.55 43.17
CA ILE A 176 -4.53 9.39 43.30
C ILE A 176 -4.97 8.09 42.65
N ASN A 177 -4.47 7.83 41.45
CA ASN A 177 -4.69 6.59 40.74
C ASN A 177 -3.53 6.27 39.81
N ARG A 178 -3.40 5.01 39.47
CA ARG A 178 -2.43 4.49 38.51
C ARG A 178 -3.11 3.45 37.64
N LYS A 179 -2.88 3.54 36.35
CA LYS A 179 -3.40 2.59 35.36
C LYS A 179 -2.27 2.05 34.49
N GLU A 180 -2.23 0.74 34.35
CA GLU A 180 -1.35 0.04 33.44
C GLU A 180 -2.20 -0.77 32.48
N ALA A 181 -1.93 -0.64 31.19
CA ALA A 181 -2.63 -1.41 30.17
C ALA A 181 -1.65 -1.94 29.14
N THR A 182 -1.83 -3.18 28.74
CA THR A 182 -1.09 -3.81 27.64
C THR A 182 -2.10 -4.36 26.62
N ASN A 183 -1.79 -4.17 25.36
CA ASN A 183 -2.58 -4.72 24.28
C ASN A 183 -1.66 -5.46 23.31
N HIS A 184 -2.09 -6.61 22.89
CA HIS A 184 -1.51 -7.37 21.80
C HIS A 184 -2.58 -7.60 20.74
N GLN A 185 -2.27 -7.31 19.48
CA GLN A 185 -3.19 -7.50 18.38
C GLN A 185 -2.47 -8.18 17.23
N THR A 186 -3.10 -9.19 16.66
CA THR A 186 -2.72 -9.80 15.39
C THR A 186 -3.86 -9.63 14.39
N ASN A 187 -3.51 -9.44 13.14
CA ASN A 187 -4.47 -9.36 12.06
C ASN A 187 -3.93 -10.00 10.80
N ASP A 188 -4.77 -10.80 10.16
CA ASP A 188 -4.55 -11.38 8.85
C ASP A 188 -5.69 -10.94 7.94
N ARG A 189 -5.37 -10.52 6.70
CA ARG A 189 -6.39 -10.10 5.75
C ARG A 189 -6.02 -10.54 4.35
N PHE A 190 -6.99 -11.11 3.68
CA PHE A 190 -6.95 -11.36 2.25
C PHE A 190 -8.04 -10.56 1.56
N SER A 191 -7.71 -9.84 0.50
CA SER A 191 -8.71 -9.20 -0.34
C SER A 191 -8.41 -9.41 -1.81
N THR A 192 -9.46 -9.57 -2.58
CA THR A 192 -9.37 -9.63 -4.04
C THR A 192 -10.52 -8.86 -4.66
N ASN A 193 -10.21 -8.01 -5.61
CA ASN A 193 -11.19 -7.31 -6.39
C ASN A 193 -10.81 -7.30 -7.87
N GLY A 194 -11.77 -7.01 -8.70
CA GLY A 194 -11.46 -6.93 -10.10
C GLY A 194 -12.65 -6.59 -10.98
N SER A 195 -12.34 -6.42 -12.25
CA SER A 195 -13.34 -6.16 -13.27
C SER A 195 -13.09 -7.00 -14.51
N LEU A 196 -14.16 -7.58 -15.03
CA LEU A 196 -14.21 -8.23 -16.34
C LEU A 196 -15.05 -7.37 -17.26
N GLN A 197 -14.50 -6.96 -18.39
CA GLN A 197 -15.19 -6.15 -19.38
C GLN A 197 -15.15 -6.84 -20.73
N LEU A 198 -16.32 -7.00 -21.34
CA LEU A 198 -16.50 -7.45 -22.71
C LEU A 198 -17.02 -6.27 -23.54
N ASN A 199 -16.32 -5.94 -24.62
CA ASN A 199 -16.76 -4.95 -25.59
C ASN A 199 -16.91 -5.63 -26.93
N ARG A 200 -18.06 -5.43 -27.60
CA ARG A 200 -18.34 -5.93 -28.94
C ARG A 200 -18.91 -4.83 -29.82
N LYS A 201 -18.26 -4.56 -30.93
CA LYS A 201 -18.79 -3.70 -32.00
C LYS A 201 -19.81 -4.48 -32.79
N LEU A 202 -21.02 -3.93 -32.97
CA LEU A 202 -22.11 -4.59 -33.67
C LEU A 202 -22.13 -4.23 -35.16
N ASN A 203 -21.68 -3.02 -35.50
CA ASN A 203 -21.62 -2.57 -36.88
C ASN A 203 -20.57 -1.50 -37.10
N SER A 204 -20.32 -1.12 -38.34
CA SER A 204 -19.39 -0.06 -38.74
C SER A 204 -19.86 1.36 -38.40
N LYS A 205 -21.17 1.55 -38.08
CA LYS A 205 -21.77 2.84 -37.74
C LYS A 205 -21.62 3.23 -36.26
N GLY A 206 -20.75 2.53 -35.50
CA GLY A 206 -20.42 2.87 -34.09
C GLY A 206 -21.31 2.21 -33.04
N ARG A 207 -22.27 1.36 -33.40
CA ARG A 207 -23.05 0.61 -32.41
C ARG A 207 -22.13 -0.42 -31.72
N ASN A 208 -22.16 -0.44 -30.39
CA ASN A 208 -21.39 -1.38 -29.57
C ASN A 208 -22.21 -1.86 -28.36
N ILE A 209 -21.82 -2.99 -27.83
CA ILE A 209 -22.29 -3.51 -26.54
C ILE A 209 -21.08 -3.61 -25.64
N ALA A 210 -21.19 -3.09 -24.40
CA ALA A 210 -20.22 -3.23 -23.36
C ALA A 210 -20.89 -3.86 -22.14
N LEU A 211 -20.37 -5.01 -21.72
CA LEU A 211 -20.74 -5.66 -20.46
C LEU A 211 -19.56 -5.49 -19.50
N ARG A 212 -19.83 -5.06 -18.26
CA ARG A 212 -18.83 -4.95 -17.23
C ARG A 212 -19.32 -5.59 -15.95
N LEU A 213 -18.53 -6.52 -15.44
CA LEU A 213 -18.76 -7.21 -14.18
C LEU A 213 -17.67 -6.78 -13.21
N TYR A 214 -18.05 -6.59 -11.96
CA TYR A 214 -17.15 -6.29 -10.85
C TYR A 214 -17.31 -7.35 -9.79
N TYR A 215 -16.23 -7.67 -9.11
CA TYR A 215 -16.24 -8.46 -7.89
C TYR A 215 -15.33 -7.82 -6.85
N ASP A 216 -15.68 -7.99 -5.60
CA ASP A 216 -14.91 -7.57 -4.43
C ASP A 216 -15.16 -8.59 -3.32
N LEU A 217 -14.08 -9.21 -2.85
CA LEU A 217 -14.07 -10.19 -1.77
C LEU A 217 -13.02 -9.74 -0.76
N ASP A 218 -13.41 -9.68 0.49
CA ASP A 218 -12.57 -9.31 1.61
C ASP A 218 -12.81 -10.31 2.75
N ASP A 219 -11.74 -10.95 3.20
CA ASP A 219 -11.73 -11.87 4.32
C ASP A 219 -10.60 -11.49 5.26
N GLY A 220 -10.92 -11.32 6.54
CA GLY A 220 -9.94 -10.91 7.52
C GLY A 220 -10.28 -11.39 8.91
N ASN A 221 -9.24 -11.78 9.62
CA ASN A 221 -9.32 -12.16 11.03
C ASN A 221 -8.45 -11.21 11.86
N SER A 222 -8.95 -10.84 13.03
CA SER A 222 -8.21 -10.00 13.98
C SER A 222 -8.47 -10.46 15.40
N ASP A 223 -7.39 -10.85 16.08
CA ASP A 223 -7.41 -11.23 17.48
C ASP A 223 -6.77 -10.12 18.30
N ARG A 224 -7.45 -9.71 19.36
CA ARG A 224 -6.95 -8.73 20.31
C ARG A 224 -7.01 -9.27 21.73
N TYR A 225 -5.88 -9.19 22.40
CA TYR A 225 -5.76 -9.44 23.83
C TYR A 225 -5.42 -8.14 24.55
N SER A 226 -6.20 -7.79 25.58
CA SER A 226 -6.03 -6.55 26.35
C SER A 226 -6.10 -6.87 27.84
N LEU A 227 -5.08 -6.39 28.57
CA LEU A 227 -5.02 -6.44 30.02
C LEU A 227 -4.94 -5.02 30.57
N SER A 228 -5.77 -4.68 31.54
CA SER A 228 -5.73 -3.36 32.20
C SER A 228 -5.91 -3.50 33.70
N ASN A 229 -4.98 -2.94 34.45
CA ASN A 229 -5.00 -2.86 35.91
C ASN A 229 -5.12 -1.40 36.34
N THR A 230 -5.98 -1.13 37.30
CA THR A 230 -6.14 0.20 37.91
C THR A 230 -5.98 0.07 39.41
N TYR A 231 -5.18 0.96 39.97
CA TYR A 231 -4.85 1.03 41.41
C TYR A 231 -5.32 2.40 41.91
N TYR A 232 -5.88 2.43 43.13
CA TYR A 232 -6.38 3.62 43.80
C TYR A 232 -5.67 3.82 45.13
#